data_f1f18adbd12a2aada486e032f1307139
#
_entry.id   f1f18adbd12a2aada486e032f1307139
#
_cell.length_a   1.000
_cell.length_b   1.000
_cell.length_c   1.000
_cell.angle_alpha   90.00
_cell.angle_beta   90.00
_cell.angle_gamma   90.00
#
_symmetry.space_group_name_H-M   'P 1'
#
loop_
_entity.id
_entity.type
_entity.pdbx_description
1 polymer ?
#
loop_
_entity_poly.entity_id
_entity_poly.type
_entity_poly.pdbx_seq_one_letter_code
_entity_poly.pdbx_strand_id
1 'polypeptide(L)'
;MNMSTEVSHKRFKLRKKLLSGTYTLVPETTGGGTDYSMDIKPRTNSKMPFMFLFEGKRVVGSVRRPMNSATFEVSLGNTENKVQGEEWKVMQRTGRKEGTWTVPSSRTGGMKEVAWKGTVDVAVDGMSAGLNRPGYKLVDVSNDESDEVLAVFTPMKGLSKSGVLQLNVNWGEEFERMVILTFMCLYDRISTQATDAIGRGAAGGF
;
A
#
# COMPACT_ATOMS: atom_id res chain seq x y z
N MET A 1 -26.50 11.04 -26.71
CA MET A 1 -26.61 10.46 -25.34
C MET A 1 -25.21 10.13 -24.85
N ASN A 2 -24.65 11.01 -24.04
CA ASN A 2 -23.35 10.75 -23.41
C ASN A 2 -23.61 9.83 -22.21
N MET A 3 -23.32 8.53 -22.34
CA MET A 3 -23.22 7.65 -21.23
C MET A 3 -21.93 8.06 -20.47
N SER A 4 -22.10 8.85 -19.42
CA SER A 4 -21.08 9.05 -18.40
C SER A 4 -20.84 7.67 -17.78
N THR A 5 -19.73 7.04 -18.11
CA THR A 5 -19.25 5.86 -17.41
C THR A 5 -18.86 6.34 -16.00
N GLU A 6 -19.76 6.17 -15.04
CA GLU A 6 -19.38 6.32 -13.62
C GLU A 6 -18.21 5.39 -13.37
N VAL A 7 -17.04 5.97 -13.16
CA VAL A 7 -15.86 5.21 -12.72
C VAL A 7 -16.15 4.79 -11.28
N SER A 8 -16.60 3.56 -11.11
CA SER A 8 -16.82 2.99 -9.78
C SER A 8 -15.48 2.85 -9.08
N HIS A 9 -15.17 3.79 -8.20
CA HIS A 9 -13.97 3.75 -7.38
C HIS A 9 -14.09 2.64 -6.33
N LYS A 10 -13.11 1.74 -6.28
CA LYS A 10 -13.06 0.70 -5.27
C LYS A 10 -12.40 1.25 -4.00
N ARG A 11 -13.05 1.11 -2.85
CA ARG A 11 -12.58 1.64 -1.57
C ARG A 11 -12.41 0.56 -0.55
N PHE A 12 -11.33 0.67 0.25
CA PHE A 12 -11.03 -0.23 1.34
C PHE A 12 -10.81 0.55 2.63
N LYS A 13 -11.52 0.17 3.66
CA LYS A 13 -11.28 0.68 5.01
C LYS A 13 -10.15 -0.08 5.66
N LEU A 14 -9.01 0.58 5.86
CA LEU A 14 -7.87 0.04 6.57
C LEU A 14 -8.07 0.18 8.08
N ARG A 15 -7.87 -0.92 8.81
CA ARG A 15 -7.86 -0.94 10.27
C ARG A 15 -6.70 -1.80 10.78
N LYS A 16 -6.02 -1.33 11.82
CA LYS A 16 -5.05 -2.15 12.56
C LYS A 16 -5.76 -2.84 13.71
N LYS A 17 -5.56 -4.15 13.86
CA LYS A 17 -6.02 -4.88 15.04
C LYS A 17 -5.16 -4.47 16.25
N LEU A 18 -5.82 -4.23 17.38
CA LEU A 18 -5.13 -3.95 18.64
C LEU A 18 -4.28 -5.16 19.04
N LEU A 19 -3.09 -4.91 19.57
CA LEU A 19 -2.15 -5.92 20.10
C LEU A 19 -1.62 -6.94 19.08
N SER A 20 -1.83 -6.71 17.78
CA SER A 20 -1.27 -7.59 16.75
C SER A 20 -0.58 -6.80 15.63
N GLY A 21 0.28 -7.47 14.86
CA GLY A 21 0.85 -6.94 13.61
C GLY A 21 -0.12 -6.99 12.43
N THR A 22 -1.40 -7.35 12.65
CA THR A 22 -2.38 -7.59 11.62
C THR A 22 -3.14 -6.32 11.25
N TYR A 23 -3.29 -6.08 9.95
CA TYR A 23 -4.18 -5.08 9.38
C TYR A 23 -5.31 -5.77 8.62
N THR A 24 -6.47 -5.11 8.54
CA THR A 24 -7.59 -5.53 7.70
C THR A 24 -7.95 -4.43 6.72
N LEU A 25 -8.24 -4.80 5.48
CA LEU A 25 -8.74 -3.91 4.44
C LEU A 25 -10.09 -4.46 3.99
N VAL A 26 -11.15 -3.79 4.42
CA VAL A 26 -12.53 -4.20 4.17
C VAL A 26 -13.12 -3.27 3.11
N PRO A 27 -13.70 -3.81 2.01
CA PRO A 27 -14.38 -2.99 1.02
C PRO A 27 -15.49 -2.16 1.65
N GLU A 28 -15.64 -0.90 1.24
CA GLU A 28 -16.72 -0.02 1.72
C GLU A 28 -18.04 -0.21 0.92
N THR A 29 -17.99 -0.92 -0.21
CA THR A 29 -19.17 -1.15 -1.06
C THR A 29 -19.96 -2.37 -0.58
N THR A 30 -21.28 -2.23 -0.46
CA THR A 30 -22.23 -3.29 -0.08
C THR A 30 -22.39 -4.41 -1.12
N GLY A 31 -21.65 -4.38 -2.22
CA GLY A 31 -21.80 -5.26 -3.39
C GLY A 31 -20.79 -6.40 -3.50
N GLY A 32 -20.14 -6.84 -2.41
CA GLY A 32 -19.31 -8.04 -2.42
C GLY A 32 -17.90 -7.83 -2.99
N GLY A 33 -17.10 -7.01 -2.33
CA GLY A 33 -15.66 -6.94 -2.57
C GLY A 33 -14.90 -7.97 -1.75
N THR A 34 -13.66 -8.27 -2.16
CA THR A 34 -12.77 -9.17 -1.43
C THR A 34 -12.22 -8.50 -0.18
N ASP A 35 -12.39 -9.15 0.97
CA ASP A 35 -11.72 -8.76 2.21
C ASP A 35 -10.26 -9.20 2.17
N TYR A 36 -9.38 -8.27 2.46
CA TYR A 36 -7.95 -8.56 2.64
C TYR A 36 -7.54 -8.45 4.10
N SER A 37 -6.63 -9.32 4.51
CA SER A 37 -5.90 -9.13 5.76
C SER A 37 -4.40 -9.18 5.49
N MET A 38 -3.63 -8.47 6.30
CA MET A 38 -2.19 -8.41 6.19
C MET A 38 -1.55 -8.67 7.52
N ASP A 39 -0.69 -9.67 7.56
CA ASP A 39 0.12 -9.99 8.73
C ASP A 39 1.55 -9.49 8.54
N ILE A 40 2.05 -8.79 9.55
CA ILE A 40 3.43 -8.33 9.62
C ILE A 40 4.13 -9.11 10.72
N LYS A 41 5.07 -9.95 10.32
CA LYS A 41 5.87 -10.79 11.24
C LYS A 41 7.17 -10.08 11.63
N PRO A 42 7.74 -10.36 12.79
CA PRO A 42 9.10 -9.94 13.14
C PRO A 42 10.09 -10.40 12.07
N ARG A 43 11.00 -9.52 11.68
CA ARG A 43 12.00 -9.84 10.67
C ARG A 43 13.12 -10.68 11.30
N THR A 44 13.14 -11.96 10.99
CA THR A 44 14.16 -12.90 11.47
C THR A 44 15.27 -13.14 10.44
N ASN A 45 14.96 -12.98 9.14
CA ASN A 45 15.89 -13.23 8.05
C ASN A 45 15.55 -12.31 6.87
N SER A 46 16.58 -11.78 6.21
CA SER A 46 16.43 -10.89 5.04
C SER A 46 15.92 -11.59 3.78
N LYS A 47 16.10 -12.89 3.68
CA LYS A 47 15.61 -13.71 2.56
C LYS A 47 14.15 -14.14 2.72
N MET A 48 13.64 -14.10 3.96
CA MET A 48 12.27 -14.53 4.26
C MET A 48 11.29 -13.36 4.15
N PRO A 49 10.09 -13.59 3.62
CA PRO A 49 9.02 -12.61 3.71
C PRO A 49 8.68 -12.27 5.16
N PHE A 50 8.38 -11.01 5.41
CA PHE A 50 7.95 -10.53 6.73
C PHE A 50 6.53 -9.97 6.73
N MET A 51 5.96 -9.74 5.54
CA MET A 51 4.61 -9.22 5.34
C MET A 51 3.88 -10.12 4.35
N PHE A 52 2.65 -10.52 4.70
CA PHE A 52 1.83 -11.43 3.92
C PHE A 52 0.44 -10.85 3.73
N LEU A 53 -0.02 -10.79 2.49
CA LEU A 53 -1.37 -10.40 2.12
C LEU A 53 -2.23 -11.65 1.95
N PHE A 54 -3.35 -11.68 2.65
CA PHE A 54 -4.32 -12.77 2.60
C PHE A 54 -5.63 -12.31 1.97
N GLU A 55 -6.21 -13.17 1.19
CA GLU A 55 -7.59 -13.14 0.72
C GLU A 55 -8.32 -14.31 1.41
N GLY A 56 -9.13 -14.00 2.42
CA GLY A 56 -9.62 -15.02 3.33
C GLY A 56 -8.47 -15.73 4.07
N LYS A 57 -8.27 -17.02 3.78
CA LYS A 57 -7.17 -17.83 4.35
C LYS A 57 -6.00 -18.04 3.36
N ARG A 58 -6.14 -17.60 2.12
CA ARG A 58 -5.14 -17.82 1.06
C ARG A 58 -4.15 -16.68 1.03
N VAL A 59 -2.86 -16.97 1.07
CA VAL A 59 -1.81 -15.98 0.79
C VAL A 59 -1.87 -15.63 -0.71
N VAL A 60 -2.04 -14.34 -1.01
CA VAL A 60 -2.12 -13.81 -2.38
C VAL A 60 -0.96 -12.88 -2.72
N GLY A 61 -0.10 -12.60 -1.75
CA GLY A 61 1.11 -11.85 -1.98
C GLY A 61 1.96 -11.73 -0.73
N SER A 62 3.22 -11.40 -0.91
CA SER A 62 4.17 -11.24 0.18
C SER A 62 5.22 -10.19 -0.11
N VAL A 63 5.87 -9.72 0.95
CA VAL A 63 6.95 -8.73 0.89
C VAL A 63 8.14 -9.23 1.68
N ARG A 64 9.33 -9.10 1.09
CA ARG A 64 10.60 -9.22 1.80
C ARG A 64 11.45 -7.97 1.62
N ARG A 65 12.43 -7.81 2.46
CA ARG A 65 13.39 -6.71 2.37
C ARG A 65 14.79 -7.27 2.45
N PRO A 66 15.58 -7.19 1.38
CA PRO A 66 16.98 -7.61 1.38
C PRO A 66 17.78 -6.89 2.47
N MET A 67 18.83 -7.56 2.96
CA MET A 67 19.72 -6.97 3.97
C MET A 67 20.39 -5.71 3.42
N ASN A 68 20.45 -4.69 4.26
CA ASN A 68 21.09 -3.40 3.94
C ASN A 68 20.48 -2.67 2.73
N SER A 69 19.27 -3.06 2.30
CA SER A 69 18.58 -2.44 1.18
C SER A 69 17.52 -1.44 1.64
N ALA A 70 17.43 -0.33 0.92
CA ALA A 70 16.31 0.61 1.03
C ALA A 70 15.07 0.13 0.24
N THR A 71 15.22 -0.94 -0.57
CA THR A 71 14.18 -1.49 -1.43
C THR A 71 13.31 -2.50 -0.69
N PHE A 72 12.10 -2.67 -1.19
CA PHE A 72 11.26 -3.82 -0.89
C PHE A 72 11.13 -4.68 -2.12
N GLU A 73 11.02 -5.98 -1.93
CA GLU A 73 10.70 -6.92 -2.97
C GLU A 73 9.32 -7.50 -2.70
N VAL A 74 8.45 -7.40 -3.69
CA VAL A 74 7.04 -7.79 -3.62
C VAL A 74 6.80 -8.93 -4.60
N SER A 75 6.14 -9.99 -4.15
CA SER A 75 5.69 -11.11 -4.99
C SER A 75 4.20 -11.32 -4.83
N LEU A 76 3.52 -11.65 -5.93
CA LEU A 76 2.11 -12.06 -5.94
C LEU A 76 2.03 -13.59 -5.99
N GLY A 77 1.00 -14.16 -5.35
CA GLY A 77 0.78 -15.58 -5.26
C GLY A 77 1.11 -16.18 -3.88
N ASN A 78 1.06 -17.49 -3.77
CA ASN A 78 1.34 -18.19 -2.51
C ASN A 78 2.84 -18.49 -2.38
N THR A 79 3.53 -17.65 -1.63
CA THR A 79 4.98 -17.70 -1.42
C THR A 79 5.41 -18.54 -0.21
N GLU A 80 4.46 -19.13 0.55
CA GLU A 80 4.81 -19.92 1.75
C GLU A 80 5.66 -21.14 1.44
N ASN A 81 5.59 -21.67 0.22
CA ASN A 81 6.27 -22.90 -0.20
C ASN A 81 7.28 -22.70 -1.36
N LYS A 82 7.56 -21.48 -1.80
CA LYS A 82 8.39 -21.24 -2.99
C LYS A 82 9.58 -20.33 -2.68
N VAL A 83 10.71 -20.95 -2.42
CA VAL A 83 12.01 -20.25 -2.27
C VAL A 83 12.70 -20.07 -3.63
N GLN A 84 12.26 -20.80 -4.68
CA GLN A 84 12.87 -20.76 -6.02
C GLN A 84 11.80 -20.57 -7.10
N GLY A 85 11.96 -19.56 -7.94
CA GLY A 85 11.17 -19.36 -9.16
C GLY A 85 10.08 -18.31 -9.12
N GLU A 86 9.91 -17.58 -8.01
CA GLU A 86 8.95 -16.47 -7.95
C GLU A 86 9.57 -15.18 -8.51
N GLU A 87 8.77 -14.49 -9.33
CA GLU A 87 9.13 -13.17 -9.81
C GLU A 87 8.93 -12.15 -8.69
N TRP A 88 10.03 -11.70 -8.09
CA TRP A 88 10.06 -10.62 -7.13
C TRP A 88 10.17 -9.28 -7.85
N LYS A 89 9.14 -8.44 -7.74
CA LYS A 89 9.15 -7.08 -8.27
C LYS A 89 9.78 -6.15 -7.26
N VAL A 90 10.76 -5.38 -7.71
CA VAL A 90 11.49 -4.46 -6.84
C VAL A 90 10.76 -3.14 -6.76
N MET A 91 10.41 -2.72 -5.54
CA MET A 91 9.95 -1.38 -5.24
C MET A 91 11.14 -0.56 -4.75
N GLN A 92 11.61 0.35 -5.60
CA GLN A 92 12.73 1.24 -5.27
C GLN A 92 12.24 2.41 -4.43
N ARG A 93 13.02 2.77 -3.44
CA ARG A 93 12.76 3.96 -2.65
C ARG A 93 13.43 5.16 -3.29
N THR A 94 12.65 6.16 -3.68
CA THR A 94 13.10 7.41 -4.26
C THR A 94 13.16 8.57 -3.26
N GLY A 95 12.48 8.41 -2.10
CA GLY A 95 12.43 9.42 -1.07
C GLY A 95 12.03 8.87 0.31
N ARG A 96 11.86 9.76 1.29
CA ARG A 96 11.45 9.38 2.65
C ARG A 96 10.03 8.80 2.68
N LYS A 97 9.15 9.31 1.82
CA LYS A 97 7.72 8.94 1.70
C LYS A 97 7.36 8.52 0.28
N GLU A 98 8.34 8.07 -0.49
CA GLU A 98 8.18 7.77 -1.91
C GLU A 98 8.76 6.41 -2.24
N GLY A 99 8.10 5.70 -3.14
CA GLY A 99 8.58 4.44 -3.67
C GLY A 99 8.02 4.20 -5.07
N THR A 100 8.90 3.82 -5.99
CA THR A 100 8.59 3.56 -7.39
C THR A 100 8.69 2.08 -7.72
N TRP A 101 7.85 1.60 -8.62
CA TRP A 101 7.93 0.27 -9.22
C TRP A 101 7.23 0.26 -10.58
N THR A 102 7.44 -0.81 -11.33
CA THR A 102 6.78 -1.01 -12.63
C THR A 102 5.62 -1.97 -12.51
N VAL A 103 4.54 -1.67 -13.22
CA VAL A 103 3.33 -2.52 -13.31
C VAL A 103 2.97 -2.78 -14.75
N PRO A 104 2.43 -3.98 -15.08
CA PRO A 104 1.79 -4.17 -16.37
C PRO A 104 0.54 -3.30 -16.46
N SER A 105 0.41 -2.60 -17.58
CA SER A 105 -0.80 -1.83 -17.88
C SER A 105 -1.73 -2.66 -18.75
N SER A 106 -2.89 -3.04 -18.21
CA SER A 106 -3.93 -3.72 -19.00
C SER A 106 -4.52 -2.82 -20.10
N ARG A 107 -4.39 -1.50 -19.97
CA ARG A 107 -4.94 -0.51 -20.90
C ARG A 107 -4.07 -0.29 -22.13
N THR A 108 -2.75 -0.40 -22.00
CA THR A 108 -1.80 -0.10 -23.08
C THR A 108 -0.97 -1.31 -23.52
N GLY A 109 -1.08 -2.45 -22.82
CA GLY A 109 -0.29 -3.66 -23.08
C GLY A 109 1.21 -3.51 -22.74
N GLY A 110 1.63 -2.37 -22.20
CA GLY A 110 3.02 -2.06 -21.85
C GLY A 110 3.27 -2.08 -20.33
N MET A 111 4.52 -1.81 -19.95
CA MET A 111 4.89 -1.59 -18.54
C MET A 111 4.76 -0.09 -18.25
N LYS A 112 4.18 0.24 -17.10
CA LYS A 112 4.10 1.60 -16.57
C LYS A 112 4.90 1.72 -15.30
N GLU A 113 5.62 2.83 -15.16
CA GLU A 113 6.25 3.20 -13.91
C GLU A 113 5.26 3.99 -13.05
N VAL A 114 5.11 3.57 -11.81
CA VAL A 114 4.18 4.20 -10.86
C VAL A 114 4.91 4.53 -9.57
N ALA A 115 4.48 5.60 -8.91
CA ALA A 115 5.11 6.08 -7.69
C ALA A 115 4.09 6.40 -6.60
N TRP A 116 4.33 5.92 -5.39
CA TRP A 116 3.69 6.46 -4.19
C TRP A 116 4.36 7.78 -3.80
N LYS A 117 3.55 8.81 -3.60
CA LYS A 117 3.99 10.14 -3.12
C LYS A 117 3.15 10.57 -1.92
N GLY A 118 3.77 11.19 -0.92
CA GLY A 118 3.03 11.85 0.15
C GLY A 118 2.25 13.04 -0.38
N THR A 119 1.02 13.26 0.11
CA THR A 119 0.17 14.39 -0.30
C THR A 119 -0.57 15.01 0.87
N VAL A 120 -0.80 16.33 0.80
CA VAL A 120 -1.66 17.10 1.69
C VAL A 120 -2.86 17.70 0.96
N ASP A 121 -2.89 17.57 -0.37
CA ASP A 121 -3.85 18.23 -1.25
C ASP A 121 -4.87 17.26 -1.85
N VAL A 122 -4.51 15.96 -1.94
CA VAL A 122 -5.37 14.93 -2.54
C VAL A 122 -5.90 14.03 -1.43
N ALA A 123 -7.21 13.81 -1.43
CA ALA A 123 -7.89 12.93 -0.48
C ALA A 123 -8.82 11.96 -1.23
N VAL A 124 -9.23 10.90 -0.53
CA VAL A 124 -10.32 10.02 -0.94
C VAL A 124 -11.60 10.84 -1.10
N ASP A 125 -12.43 10.52 -2.08
CA ASP A 125 -13.68 11.24 -2.36
C ASP A 125 -14.58 11.31 -1.10
N GLY A 126 -15.08 12.50 -0.82
CA GLY A 126 -15.87 12.77 0.36
C GLY A 126 -15.07 12.87 1.68
N MET A 127 -13.74 12.76 1.62
CA MET A 127 -12.85 13.00 2.75
C MET A 127 -12.06 14.30 2.56
N SER A 128 -11.56 14.87 3.66
CA SER A 128 -10.70 16.05 3.62
C SER A 128 -9.25 15.64 3.78
N ALA A 129 -8.38 16.21 2.97
CA ALA A 129 -6.94 16.12 3.16
C ALA A 129 -6.55 16.81 4.48
N GLY A 130 -5.63 16.23 5.21
CA GLY A 130 -5.25 16.70 6.55
C GLY A 130 -3.81 17.18 6.61
N LEU A 131 -3.60 18.46 6.98
CA LEU A 131 -2.25 19.04 7.16
C LEU A 131 -1.42 18.29 8.21
N ASN A 132 -2.05 17.82 9.29
CA ASN A 132 -1.36 17.15 10.39
C ASN A 132 -1.07 15.66 10.16
N ARG A 133 -1.71 15.04 9.17
CA ARG A 133 -1.48 13.64 8.78
C ARG A 133 -1.58 13.55 7.27
N PRO A 134 -0.44 13.70 6.58
CA PRO A 134 -0.43 13.62 5.12
C PRO A 134 -0.92 12.25 4.65
N GLY A 135 -1.74 12.26 3.62
CA GLY A 135 -2.15 11.09 2.88
C GLY A 135 -1.06 10.62 1.92
N TYR A 136 -1.42 9.66 1.08
CA TYR A 136 -0.56 9.16 0.01
C TYR A 136 -1.36 9.09 -1.28
N LYS A 137 -0.72 9.41 -2.39
CA LYS A 137 -1.25 9.19 -3.74
C LYS A 137 -0.32 8.30 -4.53
N LEU A 138 -0.88 7.38 -5.30
CA LEU A 138 -0.19 6.62 -6.33
C LEU A 138 -0.40 7.32 -7.66
N VAL A 139 0.68 7.64 -8.36
CA VAL A 139 0.63 8.33 -9.65
C VAL A 139 1.37 7.53 -10.72
N ASP A 140 0.91 7.66 -11.96
CA ASP A 140 1.65 7.22 -13.15
C ASP A 140 2.78 8.23 -13.39
N VAL A 141 4.03 7.75 -13.41
CA VAL A 141 5.22 8.58 -13.67
C VAL A 141 5.93 8.17 -14.96
N SER A 142 5.28 7.35 -15.79
CA SER A 142 5.84 6.92 -17.08
C SER A 142 5.98 8.07 -18.08
N ASN A 143 5.17 9.12 -17.94
CA ASN A 143 5.22 10.32 -18.76
C ASN A 143 5.22 11.54 -17.84
N ASP A 144 6.13 12.48 -18.06
CA ASP A 144 6.26 13.72 -17.29
C ASP A 144 4.99 14.60 -17.32
N GLU A 145 4.09 14.38 -18.28
CA GLU A 145 2.83 15.11 -18.44
C GLU A 145 1.63 14.46 -17.72
N SER A 146 1.79 13.25 -17.15
CA SER A 146 0.69 12.50 -16.57
C SER A 146 0.70 12.60 -15.04
N ASP A 147 -0.15 13.47 -14.50
CA ASP A 147 -0.50 13.49 -13.07
C ASP A 147 -1.70 12.55 -12.75
N GLU A 148 -1.92 11.51 -13.56
CA GLU A 148 -3.03 10.57 -13.33
C GLU A 148 -2.88 9.91 -11.96
N VAL A 149 -3.84 10.18 -11.07
CA VAL A 149 -3.87 9.60 -9.72
C VAL A 149 -4.58 8.25 -9.77
N LEU A 150 -3.81 7.18 -9.64
CA LEU A 150 -4.28 5.79 -9.75
C LEU A 150 -4.90 5.28 -8.44
N ALA A 151 -4.39 5.74 -7.29
CA ALA A 151 -4.94 5.42 -5.98
C ALA A 151 -4.65 6.53 -4.97
N VAL A 152 -5.48 6.62 -3.93
CA VAL A 152 -5.34 7.60 -2.85
C VAL A 152 -5.55 6.90 -1.51
N PHE A 153 -4.73 7.23 -0.52
CA PHE A 153 -4.97 6.88 0.86
C PHE A 153 -5.14 8.13 1.71
N THR A 154 -6.23 8.18 2.46
CA THR A 154 -6.51 9.24 3.44
C THR A 154 -6.60 8.65 4.84
N PRO A 155 -5.74 9.09 5.79
CA PRO A 155 -5.81 8.64 7.16
C PRO A 155 -7.05 9.19 7.86
N MET A 156 -7.69 8.36 8.68
CA MET A 156 -8.81 8.79 9.53
C MET A 156 -8.30 9.49 10.79
N LYS A 157 -9.07 10.47 11.29
CA LYS A 157 -8.82 11.11 12.59
C LYS A 157 -9.09 10.09 13.71
N GLY A 158 -8.22 10.02 14.72
CA GLY A 158 -8.37 9.17 15.89
C GLY A 158 -7.06 8.53 16.36
N LEU A 159 -7.14 7.70 17.41
CA LEU A 159 -6.00 7.03 18.04
C LEU A 159 -5.54 5.78 17.30
N SER A 160 -6.39 5.19 16.45
CA SER A 160 -6.06 3.98 15.70
C SER A 160 -5.36 4.31 14.38
N LYS A 161 -4.41 3.45 13.99
CA LYS A 161 -3.80 3.46 12.66
C LYS A 161 -4.84 2.96 11.65
N SER A 162 -5.68 3.86 11.15
CA SER A 162 -6.78 3.57 10.23
C SER A 162 -6.87 4.63 9.14
N GLY A 163 -7.53 4.30 8.05
CA GLY A 163 -7.76 5.19 6.93
C GLY A 163 -8.58 4.52 5.84
N VAL A 164 -8.73 5.20 4.73
CA VAL A 164 -9.39 4.68 3.52
C VAL A 164 -8.40 4.69 2.38
N LEU A 165 -8.26 3.56 1.71
CA LEU A 165 -7.54 3.40 0.46
C LEU A 165 -8.57 3.34 -0.68
N GLN A 166 -8.49 4.26 -1.64
CA GLN A 166 -9.33 4.31 -2.82
C GLN A 166 -8.48 4.01 -4.06
N LEU A 167 -8.97 3.11 -4.92
CA LEU A 167 -8.42 2.88 -6.24
C LEU A 167 -9.28 3.64 -7.25
N ASN A 168 -8.65 4.49 -8.05
CA ASN A 168 -9.32 5.31 -9.06
C ASN A 168 -9.36 4.62 -10.43
N VAL A 169 -8.61 3.54 -10.60
CA VAL A 169 -8.54 2.75 -11.83
C VAL A 169 -8.76 1.27 -11.52
N ASN A 170 -9.35 0.56 -12.47
CA ASN A 170 -9.50 -0.89 -12.42
C ASN A 170 -8.58 -1.54 -13.46
N TRP A 171 -7.38 -1.90 -13.05
CA TRP A 171 -6.40 -2.63 -13.87
C TRP A 171 -6.33 -4.11 -13.50
N GLY A 172 -7.36 -4.63 -12.83
CA GLY A 172 -7.48 -6.03 -12.44
C GLY A 172 -6.92 -6.33 -11.06
N GLU A 173 -7.11 -7.60 -10.63
CA GLU A 173 -6.79 -8.05 -9.28
C GLU A 173 -5.29 -8.00 -8.96
N GLU A 174 -4.41 -8.28 -9.93
CA GLU A 174 -2.96 -8.20 -9.69
C GLU A 174 -2.52 -6.78 -9.35
N PHE A 175 -3.05 -5.79 -10.09
CA PHE A 175 -2.78 -4.38 -9.80
C PHE A 175 -3.28 -4.00 -8.41
N GLU A 176 -4.52 -4.40 -8.07
CA GLU A 176 -5.10 -4.13 -6.76
C GLU A 176 -4.24 -4.69 -5.62
N ARG A 177 -3.82 -5.97 -5.72
CA ARG A 177 -2.94 -6.62 -4.73
C ARG A 177 -1.58 -5.93 -4.64
N MET A 178 -1.00 -5.52 -5.78
CA MET A 178 0.25 -4.75 -5.81
C MET A 178 0.11 -3.38 -5.15
N VAL A 179 -0.97 -2.66 -5.42
CA VAL A 179 -1.26 -1.37 -4.77
C VAL A 179 -1.35 -1.53 -3.25
N ILE A 180 -2.09 -2.54 -2.78
CA ILE A 180 -2.23 -2.82 -1.35
C ILE A 180 -0.87 -3.15 -0.71
N LEU A 181 -0.09 -4.07 -1.31
CA LEU A 181 1.20 -4.51 -0.78
C LEU A 181 2.21 -3.35 -0.71
N THR A 182 2.36 -2.60 -1.80
CA THR A 182 3.32 -1.50 -1.88
C THR A 182 2.93 -0.32 -0.98
N PHE A 183 1.63 -0.01 -0.87
CA PHE A 183 1.12 0.95 0.10
C PHE A 183 1.47 0.54 1.54
N MET A 184 1.23 -0.72 1.90
CA MET A 184 1.49 -1.21 3.25
C MET A 184 2.97 -1.20 3.61
N CYS A 185 3.87 -1.41 2.64
CA CYS A 185 5.32 -1.25 2.85
C CYS A 185 5.69 0.15 3.32
N LEU A 186 5.08 1.17 2.71
CA LEU A 186 5.30 2.58 3.09
C LEU A 186 4.63 2.89 4.42
N TYR A 187 3.37 2.49 4.57
CA TYR A 187 2.54 2.82 5.73
C TYR A 187 3.08 2.24 7.03
N ASP A 188 3.47 0.96 7.03
CA ASP A 188 4.06 0.30 8.21
C ASP A 188 5.35 0.97 8.63
N ARG A 189 6.22 1.25 7.67
CA ARG A 189 7.50 1.90 7.93
C ARG A 189 7.34 3.27 8.60
N ILE A 190 6.46 4.13 8.06
CA ILE A 190 6.26 5.48 8.60
C ILE A 190 5.62 5.41 9.98
N SER A 191 4.70 4.47 10.17
CA SER A 191 4.07 4.20 11.45
C SER A 191 5.08 3.80 12.53
N THR A 192 6.08 2.98 12.17
CA THR A 192 7.12 2.52 13.08
C THR A 192 8.08 3.66 13.42
N GLN A 193 8.52 4.45 12.43
CA GLN A 193 9.40 5.60 12.67
C GLN A 193 8.76 6.66 13.57
N ALA A 194 7.46 6.92 13.44
CA ALA A 194 6.74 7.86 14.30
C ALA A 194 6.70 7.37 15.76
N THR A 195 6.54 6.08 15.97
CA THR A 195 6.53 5.48 17.32
C THR A 195 7.91 5.55 17.96
N ASP A 196 8.99 5.27 17.22
CA ASP A 196 10.37 5.33 17.70
C ASP A 196 10.79 6.77 18.04
N ALA A 197 10.32 7.76 17.30
CA ALA A 197 10.61 9.17 17.58
C ALA A 197 9.96 9.65 18.89
N ILE A 198 8.74 9.20 19.17
CA ILE A 198 8.02 9.53 20.42
C ILE A 198 8.72 8.82 21.61
N GLY A 199 9.12 7.56 21.44
CA GLY A 199 9.81 6.80 22.51
C GLY A 199 11.15 7.40 22.90
N ARG A 200 11.93 7.95 21.94
CA ARG A 200 13.22 8.61 22.22
C ARG A 200 13.09 9.99 22.86
N GLY A 201 12.01 10.73 22.53
CA GLY A 201 11.73 12.03 23.14
C GLY A 201 11.37 11.93 24.64
N ALA A 202 10.74 10.83 25.05
CA ALA A 202 10.37 10.59 26.44
C ALA A 202 11.54 10.12 27.34
N ALA A 203 12.61 9.60 26.77
CA ALA A 203 13.78 9.07 27.51
C ALA A 203 14.89 10.12 27.73
N GLY A 204 14.78 11.31 27.18
CA GLY A 204 15.80 12.38 27.24
C GLY A 204 15.52 13.48 28.26
N GLY A 205 14.57 13.31 29.15
CA GLY A 205 14.19 14.31 30.16
C GLY A 205 14.42 13.81 31.59
N PHE A 206 15.67 13.68 32.00
CA PHE A 206 16.08 13.64 33.40
C PHE A 206 17.40 14.40 33.53
#